data_21f5ea95d225727e6c69313c51e2ac86
#
_entry.id   21f5ea95d225727e6c69313c51e2ac86
#
_cell.length_a   1.000
_cell.length_b   1.000
_cell.length_c   1.000
_cell.angle_alpha   90.00
_cell.angle_beta   90.00
_cell.angle_gamma   90.00
#
_symmetry.space_group_name_H-M   'P 1'
#
loop_
_entity.id
_entity.type
_entity.pdbx_description
1 polymer ?
#
loop_
_entity_poly.entity_id
_entity_poly.type
_entity_poly.pdbx_seq_one_letter_code
_entity_poly.pdbx_strand_id
1 'polypeptide(L)'
;MDKIKILKKWVAESKNIVFFGGAGVSTESGIKDFRSPDGLYSENWWPNDRDSTESGIPDFRGVDGLYRQKFEYPPEQIISHTFFERRPEYFFRFYREKMMPLGFEPNITHKVLARWEQEGKLLGVVTQNIDGLHQKAGSKTVYELHGSVLRNYCMLCGQFYSAQFVKNCGDVPRCTCGGIVKPDVVLYGEGLDQDTIEQAATAIYNADLLIVGGTSLTVYPAAGLIRYYRGKRLVLINRDETPYDSQANLVFHESLGEIFGQL
;
A
#
# COMPACT_ATOMS: atom_id res chain seq x y z
N MET A 1 30.23 -12.78 6.37
CA MET A 1 29.42 -13.92 5.84
C MET A 1 28.42 -13.32 4.86
N ASP A 2 28.20 -13.95 3.75
CA ASP A 2 27.29 -13.44 2.69
C ASP A 2 25.84 -13.48 3.20
N LYS A 3 25.24 -12.30 3.34
CA LYS A 3 23.87 -12.13 3.88
C LYS A 3 22.84 -12.94 3.08
N ILE A 4 23.00 -12.98 1.76
CA ILE A 4 22.05 -13.70 0.89
C ILE A 4 22.13 -15.22 1.11
N LYS A 5 23.31 -15.77 1.36
CA LYS A 5 23.46 -17.20 1.71
C LYS A 5 22.78 -17.56 3.03
N ILE A 6 22.84 -16.63 4.01
CA ILE A 6 22.13 -16.81 5.28
C ILE A 6 20.62 -16.81 5.04
N LEU A 7 20.12 -15.85 4.27
CA LEU A 7 18.67 -15.75 3.96
C LEU A 7 18.18 -17.00 3.22
N LYS A 8 18.91 -17.46 2.19
CA LYS A 8 18.59 -18.71 1.46
C LYS A 8 18.49 -19.90 2.40
N LYS A 9 19.45 -20.03 3.31
CA LYS A 9 19.45 -21.09 4.33
C LYS A 9 18.20 -20.98 5.22
N TRP A 10 17.89 -19.79 5.72
CA TRP A 10 16.71 -19.59 6.58
C TRP A 10 15.41 -19.90 5.86
N VAL A 11 15.25 -19.45 4.61
CA VAL A 11 14.06 -19.78 3.78
C VAL A 11 13.95 -21.30 3.56
N ALA A 12 15.09 -22.00 3.31
CA ALA A 12 15.08 -23.44 3.11
C ALA A 12 14.70 -24.22 4.37
N GLU A 13 15.10 -23.75 5.55
CA GLU A 13 14.84 -24.37 6.85
C GLU A 13 13.47 -24.02 7.44
N SER A 14 12.85 -22.92 6.99
CA SER A 14 11.59 -22.42 7.53
C SER A 14 10.39 -23.16 6.96
N LYS A 15 9.39 -23.35 7.81
CA LYS A 15 8.09 -23.97 7.50
C LYS A 15 6.92 -23.01 7.62
N ASN A 16 7.12 -21.93 8.34
CA ASN A 16 6.10 -20.94 8.68
C ASN A 16 6.62 -19.53 8.41
N ILE A 17 6.82 -19.19 7.13
CA ILE A 17 7.26 -17.87 6.72
C ILE A 17 6.04 -16.93 6.71
N VAL A 18 6.21 -15.72 7.23
CA VAL A 18 5.28 -14.61 7.01
C VAL A 18 6.02 -13.46 6.34
N PHE A 19 5.40 -12.87 5.32
CA PHE A 19 5.89 -11.66 4.71
C PHE A 19 5.02 -10.48 5.13
N PHE A 20 5.65 -9.40 5.61
CA PHE A 20 4.99 -8.14 5.94
C PHE A 20 5.46 -7.06 4.97
N GLY A 21 4.57 -6.52 4.14
CA GLY A 21 4.90 -5.61 3.05
C GLY A 21 4.18 -4.26 3.08
N GLY A 22 4.84 -3.27 2.46
CA GLY A 22 4.27 -1.95 2.20
C GLY A 22 4.42 -1.52 0.75
N ALA A 23 4.23 -0.24 0.46
CA ALA A 23 4.16 0.30 -0.90
C ALA A 23 5.43 0.03 -1.75
N GLY A 24 6.61 -0.05 -1.11
CA GLY A 24 7.86 -0.39 -1.78
C GLY A 24 7.89 -1.78 -2.44
N VAL A 25 6.97 -2.69 -2.06
CA VAL A 25 6.82 -3.98 -2.75
C VAL A 25 6.34 -3.78 -4.19
N SER A 26 5.48 -2.80 -4.43
CA SER A 26 4.85 -2.55 -5.72
C SER A 26 5.55 -1.50 -6.58
N THR A 27 6.60 -0.83 -6.07
CA THR A 27 7.36 0.16 -6.86
C THR A 27 8.01 -0.45 -8.09
N GLU A 28 8.51 -1.68 -8.00
CA GLU A 28 9.07 -2.41 -9.14
C GLU A 28 8.01 -2.93 -10.13
N SER A 29 6.75 -2.83 -9.79
CA SER A 29 5.62 -3.01 -10.71
C SER A 29 5.22 -1.71 -11.41
N GLY A 30 5.88 -0.57 -11.09
CA GLY A 30 5.60 0.75 -11.63
C GLY A 30 4.56 1.56 -10.85
N ILE A 31 4.08 1.07 -9.71
CA ILE A 31 3.16 1.81 -8.83
C ILE A 31 4.00 2.71 -7.92
N LYS A 32 3.72 4.02 -7.92
CA LYS A 32 4.39 4.96 -7.02
C LYS A 32 4.04 4.64 -5.56
N ASP A 33 5.02 4.67 -4.70
CA ASP A 33 4.76 4.67 -3.26
C ASP A 33 4.29 6.05 -2.77
N PHE A 34 4.10 6.21 -1.47
CA PHE A 34 3.55 7.45 -0.91
C PHE A 34 4.63 8.46 -0.49
N ARG A 35 5.80 8.03 -0.02
CA ARG A 35 6.74 8.85 0.75
C ARG A 35 8.13 8.98 0.18
N SER A 36 8.51 8.16 -0.82
CA SER A 36 9.82 8.31 -1.47
C SER A 36 9.93 9.67 -2.18
N PRO A 37 11.13 10.11 -2.58
CA PRO A 37 11.32 11.35 -3.33
C PRO A 37 10.45 11.46 -4.59
N ASP A 38 10.11 10.33 -5.23
CA ASP A 38 9.23 10.24 -6.40
C ASP A 38 7.81 9.78 -6.05
N GLY A 39 7.47 9.68 -4.77
CA GLY A 39 6.20 9.19 -4.25
C GLY A 39 5.07 10.20 -4.40
N LEU A 40 3.84 9.74 -4.12
CA LEU A 40 2.63 10.56 -4.24
C LEU A 40 2.68 11.82 -3.38
N TYR A 41 3.30 11.76 -2.19
CA TYR A 41 3.37 12.91 -1.28
C TYR A 41 4.47 13.92 -1.64
N SER A 42 5.41 13.56 -2.52
CA SER A 42 6.48 14.43 -3.01
C SER A 42 6.09 15.24 -4.24
N GLU A 43 4.94 14.97 -4.86
CA GLU A 43 4.44 15.78 -5.97
C GLU A 43 4.14 17.20 -5.44
N ASN A 44 4.54 18.25 -6.18
CA ASN A 44 4.28 19.65 -5.82
C ASN A 44 2.76 19.92 -5.84
N TRP A 45 2.15 19.96 -4.66
CA TRP A 45 0.72 20.21 -4.47
C TRP A 45 0.39 21.69 -4.30
N TRP A 46 1.40 22.50 -3.92
CA TRP A 46 1.26 23.93 -3.70
C TRP A 46 1.74 24.71 -4.93
N PRO A 47 1.07 25.82 -5.29
CA PRO A 47 1.65 26.79 -6.22
C PRO A 47 2.99 27.26 -5.64
N ASN A 48 4.06 27.19 -6.41
CA ASN A 48 5.28 27.88 -6.02
C ASN A 48 4.96 29.36 -5.93
N ASP A 49 5.35 30.04 -4.83
CA ASP A 49 5.20 31.48 -4.65
C ASP A 49 5.86 32.34 -5.77
N ARG A 50 6.56 31.69 -6.70
CA ARG A 50 7.23 32.32 -7.84
C ARG A 50 6.38 32.47 -9.09
N ASP A 51 5.21 31.81 -9.15
CA ASP A 51 4.36 31.76 -10.34
C ASP A 51 3.07 32.58 -10.19
N SER A 52 3.02 33.45 -9.17
CA SER A 52 1.94 34.41 -9.01
C SER A 52 2.14 35.61 -9.96
N THR A 53 1.09 36.05 -10.61
CA THR A 53 1.05 37.34 -11.30
C THR A 53 1.41 38.47 -10.31
N GLU A 54 1.77 39.66 -10.80
CA GLU A 54 2.07 40.84 -9.92
C GLU A 54 0.97 41.14 -8.89
N SER A 55 -0.27 40.65 -9.12
CA SER A 55 -1.41 40.73 -8.20
C SER A 55 -1.49 39.57 -7.21
N GLY A 56 -0.57 38.58 -7.23
CA GLY A 56 -0.60 37.41 -6.37
C GLY A 56 -1.66 36.38 -6.75
N ILE A 57 -2.37 36.53 -7.87
CA ILE A 57 -3.42 35.63 -8.34
C ILE A 57 -2.86 34.83 -9.51
N PRO A 58 -2.82 33.47 -9.46
CA PRO A 58 -2.41 32.64 -10.59
C PRO A 58 -3.28 32.90 -11.82
N ASP A 59 -2.66 33.00 -12.98
CA ASP A 59 -3.43 33.11 -14.21
C ASP A 59 -4.20 31.80 -14.51
N PHE A 60 -5.23 31.89 -15.39
CA PHE A 60 -6.09 30.72 -15.68
C PHE A 60 -5.53 29.83 -16.80
N ARG A 61 -4.64 30.34 -17.69
CA ARG A 61 -4.28 29.69 -18.95
C ARG A 61 -2.76 29.59 -19.22
N GLY A 62 -1.92 30.20 -18.40
CA GLY A 62 -0.46 30.11 -18.51
C GLY A 62 0.08 28.71 -18.33
N VAL A 63 1.40 28.56 -18.51
CA VAL A 63 2.08 27.26 -18.38
C VAL A 63 1.88 26.70 -16.98
N ASP A 64 1.72 27.55 -15.96
CA ASP A 64 1.51 27.23 -14.54
C ASP A 64 0.16 27.72 -14.00
N GLY A 65 -0.79 28.03 -14.91
CA GLY A 65 -2.12 28.55 -14.56
C GLY A 65 -3.04 27.57 -13.85
N LEU A 66 -4.12 28.09 -13.22
CA LEU A 66 -5.09 27.32 -12.42
C LEU A 66 -5.63 26.06 -13.11
N TYR A 67 -5.71 26.06 -14.45
CA TYR A 67 -6.14 24.88 -15.21
C TYR A 67 -5.15 23.71 -15.22
N ARG A 68 -3.89 23.95 -14.83
CA ARG A 68 -2.85 22.91 -14.73
C ARG A 68 -2.62 22.41 -13.30
N GLN A 69 -3.12 23.13 -12.28
CA GLN A 69 -3.11 22.65 -10.90
C GLN A 69 -4.15 21.55 -10.74
N LYS A 70 -3.68 20.31 -10.62
CA LYS A 70 -4.58 19.17 -10.56
C LYS A 70 -5.31 19.04 -9.23
N PHE A 71 -4.65 19.39 -8.11
CA PHE A 71 -5.20 19.23 -6.76
C PHE A 71 -4.70 20.36 -5.83
N GLU A 72 -5.61 20.89 -5.00
CA GLU A 72 -5.37 22.04 -4.11
C GLU A 72 -5.01 21.64 -2.67
N TYR A 73 -5.21 20.36 -2.31
CA TYR A 73 -5.02 19.83 -0.96
C TYR A 73 -3.96 18.75 -0.93
N PRO A 74 -3.19 18.63 0.19
CA PRO A 74 -2.25 17.53 0.35
C PRO A 74 -2.95 16.16 0.25
N PRO A 75 -2.30 15.14 -0.31
CA PRO A 75 -2.88 13.80 -0.46
C PRO A 75 -3.44 13.24 0.84
N GLU A 76 -2.73 13.39 1.95
CA GLU A 76 -3.16 12.89 3.26
C GLU A 76 -4.49 13.51 3.71
N GLN A 77 -4.71 14.79 3.37
CA GLN A 77 -5.97 15.46 3.66
C GLN A 77 -7.08 14.91 2.76
N ILE A 78 -6.82 14.76 1.46
CA ILE A 78 -7.81 14.28 0.49
C ILE A 78 -8.28 12.86 0.83
N ILE A 79 -7.36 11.97 1.25
CA ILE A 79 -7.66 10.59 1.61
C ILE A 79 -8.01 10.41 3.09
N SER A 80 -8.53 11.46 3.73
CA SER A 80 -9.10 11.35 5.07
C SER A 80 -10.61 11.13 5.03
N HIS A 81 -11.14 10.43 6.04
CA HIS A 81 -12.58 10.19 6.21
C HIS A 81 -13.38 11.51 6.19
N THR A 82 -12.94 12.50 6.96
CA THR A 82 -13.60 13.81 7.04
C THR A 82 -13.63 14.54 5.70
N PHE A 83 -12.58 14.43 4.89
CA PHE A 83 -12.56 15.06 3.56
C PHE A 83 -13.47 14.31 2.59
N PHE A 84 -13.46 12.99 2.62
CA PHE A 84 -14.37 12.15 1.85
C PHE A 84 -15.84 12.51 2.10
N GLU A 85 -16.24 12.67 3.36
CA GLU A 85 -17.62 13.07 3.72
C GLU A 85 -17.99 14.48 3.23
N ARG A 86 -17.07 15.43 3.35
CA ARG A 86 -17.34 16.83 3.03
C ARG A 86 -17.23 17.18 1.54
N ARG A 87 -16.37 16.49 0.82
CA ARG A 87 -16.03 16.76 -0.59
C ARG A 87 -15.84 15.47 -1.39
N PRO A 88 -16.87 14.62 -1.50
CA PRO A 88 -16.77 13.33 -2.18
C PRO A 88 -16.37 13.48 -3.65
N GLU A 89 -16.83 14.53 -4.35
CA GLU A 89 -16.48 14.77 -5.76
C GLU A 89 -14.96 14.93 -5.92
N TYR A 90 -14.36 15.73 -5.03
CA TYR A 90 -12.93 15.99 -5.05
C TYR A 90 -12.13 14.74 -4.68
N PHE A 91 -12.56 13.99 -3.66
CA PHE A 91 -11.99 12.72 -3.26
C PHE A 91 -11.99 11.73 -4.44
N PHE A 92 -13.14 11.52 -5.11
CA PHE A 92 -13.23 10.56 -6.20
C PHE A 92 -12.44 10.95 -7.44
N ARG A 93 -12.28 12.24 -7.72
CA ARG A 93 -11.38 12.73 -8.78
C ARG A 93 -9.94 12.32 -8.47
N PHE A 94 -9.45 12.63 -7.26
CA PHE A 94 -8.10 12.24 -6.80
C PHE A 94 -7.93 10.72 -6.78
N TYR A 95 -8.89 10.01 -6.20
CA TYR A 95 -8.86 8.56 -6.05
C TYR A 95 -8.71 7.85 -7.40
N ARG A 96 -9.51 8.21 -8.39
CA ARG A 96 -9.44 7.64 -9.75
C ARG A 96 -8.12 7.94 -10.45
N GLU A 97 -7.59 9.13 -10.26
CA GLU A 97 -6.36 9.57 -10.95
C GLU A 97 -5.10 8.98 -10.30
N LYS A 98 -5.06 8.92 -8.97
CA LYS A 98 -3.82 8.65 -8.23
C LYS A 98 -3.80 7.33 -7.47
N MET A 99 -4.96 6.80 -7.07
CA MET A 99 -5.02 5.68 -6.15
C MET A 99 -5.58 4.38 -6.74
N MET A 100 -5.98 4.37 -8.01
CA MET A 100 -6.50 3.16 -8.67
C MET A 100 -5.45 2.56 -9.61
N PRO A 101 -4.52 1.71 -9.12
CA PRO A 101 -3.45 1.10 -9.91
C PRO A 101 -3.97 -0.09 -10.75
N LEU A 102 -4.99 0.15 -11.57
CA LEU A 102 -5.55 -0.87 -12.45
C LEU A 102 -4.65 -1.05 -13.68
N GLY A 103 -4.33 -2.29 -14.01
CA GLY A 103 -3.53 -2.63 -15.20
C GLY A 103 -2.05 -2.88 -14.93
N PHE A 104 -1.59 -2.77 -13.67
CA PHE A 104 -0.23 -3.16 -13.29
C PHE A 104 -0.08 -4.68 -13.13
N GLU A 105 1.14 -5.17 -13.31
CA GLU A 105 1.47 -6.59 -13.22
C GLU A 105 2.33 -6.90 -11.98
N PRO A 106 2.14 -8.07 -11.35
CA PRO A 106 2.97 -8.52 -10.24
C PRO A 106 4.44 -8.64 -10.65
N ASN A 107 5.34 -8.13 -9.82
CA ASN A 107 6.80 -8.29 -9.98
C ASN A 107 7.31 -9.59 -9.37
N ILE A 108 8.64 -9.78 -9.39
CA ILE A 108 9.30 -11.00 -8.91
C ILE A 108 8.99 -11.28 -7.44
N THR A 109 8.94 -10.25 -6.57
CA THR A 109 8.64 -10.41 -5.14
C THR A 109 7.27 -11.06 -4.95
N HIS A 110 6.23 -10.56 -5.61
CA HIS A 110 4.88 -11.12 -5.55
C HIS A 110 4.86 -12.60 -6.01
N LYS A 111 5.56 -12.90 -7.11
CA LYS A 111 5.60 -14.26 -7.70
C LYS A 111 6.32 -15.26 -6.79
N VAL A 112 7.41 -14.86 -6.16
CA VAL A 112 8.15 -15.71 -5.21
C VAL A 112 7.32 -16.00 -3.97
N LEU A 113 6.64 -15.00 -3.42
CA LEU A 113 5.74 -15.19 -2.27
C LEU A 113 4.60 -16.16 -2.60
N ALA A 114 3.95 -16.01 -3.76
CA ALA A 114 2.90 -16.92 -4.21
C ALA A 114 3.44 -18.35 -4.40
N ARG A 115 4.66 -18.52 -4.95
CA ARG A 115 5.33 -19.83 -5.05
C ARG A 115 5.58 -20.46 -3.67
N TRP A 116 6.09 -19.70 -2.70
CA TRP A 116 6.32 -20.23 -1.34
C TRP A 116 5.02 -20.64 -0.64
N GLU A 117 3.92 -19.96 -0.90
CA GLU A 117 2.61 -20.38 -0.40
C GLU A 117 2.17 -21.71 -1.03
N GLN A 118 2.32 -21.86 -2.35
CA GLN A 118 2.05 -23.12 -3.06
C GLN A 118 2.93 -24.29 -2.59
N GLU A 119 4.19 -24.01 -2.21
CA GLU A 119 5.11 -24.97 -1.61
C GLU A 119 4.79 -25.29 -0.14
N GLY A 120 3.79 -24.63 0.46
CA GLY A 120 3.40 -24.80 1.87
C GLY A 120 4.39 -24.23 2.88
N LYS A 121 5.23 -23.27 2.47
CA LYS A 121 6.23 -22.60 3.32
C LYS A 121 5.75 -21.26 3.85
N LEU A 122 4.93 -20.52 3.08
CA LEU A 122 4.41 -19.22 3.46
C LEU A 122 3.04 -19.38 4.12
N LEU A 123 2.91 -18.92 5.36
CA LEU A 123 1.61 -18.86 6.07
C LEU A 123 0.69 -17.78 5.52
N GLY A 124 1.27 -16.69 5.02
CA GLY A 124 0.52 -15.61 4.42
C GLY A 124 1.33 -14.34 4.23
N VAL A 125 0.72 -13.42 3.50
CA VAL A 125 1.21 -12.07 3.26
C VAL A 125 0.39 -11.09 4.10
N VAL A 126 1.03 -10.32 4.95
CA VAL A 126 0.45 -9.16 5.63
C VAL A 126 0.84 -7.92 4.83
N THR A 127 -0.12 -7.22 4.26
CA THR A 127 0.18 -6.10 3.37
C THR A 127 -0.55 -4.81 3.77
N GLN A 128 0.15 -3.71 3.64
CA GLN A 128 -0.42 -2.35 3.71
C GLN A 128 -0.92 -1.87 2.35
N ASN A 129 -0.61 -2.60 1.27
CA ASN A 129 -0.99 -2.24 -0.08
C ASN A 129 -2.46 -2.56 -0.36
N ILE A 130 -3.06 -1.74 -1.22
CA ILE A 130 -4.46 -1.81 -1.62
C ILE A 130 -4.62 -2.24 -3.09
N ASP A 131 -3.52 -2.59 -3.78
CA ASP A 131 -3.44 -2.79 -5.23
C ASP A 131 -3.90 -4.17 -5.73
N GLY A 132 -3.96 -5.18 -4.84
CA GLY A 132 -4.36 -6.56 -5.18
C GLY A 132 -3.30 -7.35 -5.95
N LEU A 133 -2.04 -6.88 -6.04
CA LEU A 133 -1.01 -7.56 -6.82
C LEU A 133 -0.56 -8.91 -6.22
N HIS A 134 -0.65 -9.08 -4.90
CA HIS A 134 -0.37 -10.38 -4.27
C HIS A 134 -1.36 -11.45 -4.73
N GLN A 135 -2.67 -11.13 -4.72
CA GLN A 135 -3.71 -12.03 -5.20
C GLN A 135 -3.58 -12.28 -6.71
N LYS A 136 -3.25 -11.24 -7.49
CA LYS A 136 -3.00 -11.35 -8.93
C LYS A 136 -1.80 -12.26 -9.25
N ALA A 137 -0.80 -12.31 -8.38
CA ALA A 137 0.35 -13.21 -8.48
C ALA A 137 0.01 -14.68 -8.13
N GLY A 138 -1.13 -14.92 -7.47
CA GLY A 138 -1.59 -16.24 -7.07
C GLY A 138 -1.57 -16.52 -5.58
N SER A 139 -1.16 -15.56 -4.73
CA SER A 139 -1.29 -15.66 -3.27
C SER A 139 -2.75 -15.72 -2.85
N LYS A 140 -3.10 -16.63 -1.94
CA LYS A 140 -4.45 -16.85 -1.44
C LYS A 140 -4.66 -16.28 -0.04
N THR A 141 -3.65 -16.41 0.82
CA THR A 141 -3.67 -15.93 2.19
C THR A 141 -3.02 -14.55 2.26
N VAL A 142 -3.83 -13.52 2.05
CA VAL A 142 -3.39 -12.11 2.06
C VAL A 142 -4.22 -11.31 3.03
N TYR A 143 -3.58 -10.77 4.07
CA TYR A 143 -4.18 -9.90 5.07
C TYR A 143 -4.00 -8.45 4.63
N GLU A 144 -5.03 -7.87 4.01
CA GLU A 144 -5.02 -6.51 3.47
C GLU A 144 -5.38 -5.51 4.58
N LEU A 145 -4.39 -5.04 5.35
CA LEU A 145 -4.61 -4.17 6.52
C LEU A 145 -5.32 -2.85 6.19
N HIS A 146 -5.15 -2.35 4.98
CA HIS A 146 -5.77 -1.11 4.52
C HIS A 146 -6.87 -1.33 3.47
N GLY A 147 -7.37 -2.56 3.36
CA GLY A 147 -8.41 -2.91 2.39
C GLY A 147 -7.90 -3.03 0.96
N SER A 148 -8.79 -2.80 -0.03
CA SER A 148 -8.46 -2.98 -1.44
C SER A 148 -9.26 -2.05 -2.36
N VAL A 149 -8.60 -1.52 -3.38
CA VAL A 149 -9.25 -0.73 -4.46
C VAL A 149 -10.19 -1.60 -5.31
N LEU A 150 -10.01 -2.92 -5.28
CA LEU A 150 -10.80 -3.84 -6.09
C LEU A 150 -12.21 -4.06 -5.56
N ARG A 151 -12.44 -3.76 -4.27
CA ARG A 151 -13.74 -3.89 -3.61
C ARG A 151 -14.31 -2.51 -3.29
N ASN A 152 -15.58 -2.31 -3.55
CA ASN A 152 -16.28 -1.07 -3.27
C ASN A 152 -17.70 -1.41 -2.84
N TYR A 153 -18.22 -0.71 -1.83
CA TYR A 153 -19.52 -1.02 -1.26
C TYR A 153 -20.40 0.22 -1.12
N CYS A 154 -21.68 0.04 -1.36
CA CYS A 154 -22.68 1.07 -1.08
C CYS A 154 -22.76 1.32 0.43
N MET A 155 -22.60 2.56 0.86
CA MET A 155 -22.67 2.94 2.28
C MET A 155 -24.07 2.78 2.90
N LEU A 156 -25.13 2.71 2.09
CA LEU A 156 -26.50 2.53 2.60
C LEU A 156 -26.95 1.07 2.62
N CYS A 157 -26.71 0.29 1.56
CA CYS A 157 -27.27 -1.05 1.42
C CYS A 157 -26.22 -2.17 1.36
N GLY A 158 -24.92 -1.85 1.41
CA GLY A 158 -23.83 -2.83 1.36
C GLY A 158 -23.61 -3.49 0.00
N GLN A 159 -24.33 -3.09 -1.06
CA GLN A 159 -24.17 -3.67 -2.40
C GLN A 159 -22.73 -3.50 -2.89
N PHE A 160 -22.15 -4.60 -3.35
CA PHE A 160 -20.79 -4.65 -3.93
C PHE A 160 -20.74 -4.01 -5.33
N TYR A 161 -19.62 -3.34 -5.60
CA TYR A 161 -19.27 -2.78 -6.91
C TYR A 161 -17.80 -3.03 -7.23
N SER A 162 -17.49 -3.31 -8.50
CA SER A 162 -16.11 -3.52 -8.94
C SER A 162 -15.33 -2.19 -9.02
N ALA A 163 -14.00 -2.29 -9.03
CA ALA A 163 -13.13 -1.13 -9.30
C ALA A 163 -13.43 -0.46 -10.66
N GLN A 164 -13.78 -1.27 -11.67
CA GLN A 164 -14.11 -0.75 -13.00
C GLN A 164 -15.36 0.14 -12.99
N PHE A 165 -16.37 -0.20 -12.16
CA PHE A 165 -17.54 0.66 -11.96
C PHE A 165 -17.13 2.04 -11.43
N VAL A 166 -16.33 2.09 -10.37
CA VAL A 166 -15.84 3.36 -9.77
C VAL A 166 -14.96 4.13 -10.75
N LYS A 167 -14.10 3.44 -11.52
CA LYS A 167 -13.23 4.06 -12.52
C LYS A 167 -14.01 4.74 -13.65
N ASN A 168 -15.10 4.11 -14.09
CA ASN A 168 -15.90 4.58 -15.22
C ASN A 168 -16.94 5.65 -14.82
N CYS A 169 -17.24 5.82 -13.54
CA CYS A 169 -18.08 6.91 -13.08
C CYS A 169 -17.38 8.27 -13.28
N GLY A 170 -18.03 9.20 -13.95
CA GLY A 170 -17.50 10.55 -14.16
C GLY A 170 -17.52 11.43 -12.91
N ASP A 171 -18.34 11.08 -11.93
CA ASP A 171 -18.62 11.84 -10.71
C ASP A 171 -18.59 10.92 -9.48
N VAL A 172 -19.29 11.26 -8.40
CA VAL A 172 -19.43 10.43 -7.20
C VAL A 172 -20.18 9.14 -7.56
N PRO A 173 -19.54 7.95 -7.38
CA PRO A 173 -20.19 6.68 -7.67
C PRO A 173 -21.41 6.48 -6.76
N ARG A 174 -22.58 6.20 -7.35
CA ARG A 174 -23.82 5.98 -6.61
C ARG A 174 -24.44 4.63 -6.93
N CYS A 175 -24.95 4.02 -5.88
CA CYS A 175 -25.77 2.81 -5.95
C CYS A 175 -27.16 3.12 -6.49
N THR A 176 -27.86 2.12 -7.01
CA THR A 176 -29.27 2.22 -7.41
C THR A 176 -30.20 2.64 -6.25
N CYS A 177 -29.81 2.38 -4.99
CA CYS A 177 -30.54 2.87 -3.81
C CYS A 177 -30.27 4.34 -3.46
N GLY A 178 -29.44 5.05 -4.24
CA GLY A 178 -29.04 6.45 -4.01
C GLY A 178 -27.79 6.62 -3.12
N GLY A 179 -27.32 5.58 -2.43
CA GLY A 179 -26.16 5.64 -1.56
C GLY A 179 -24.85 5.84 -2.33
N ILE A 180 -23.86 6.50 -1.70
CA ILE A 180 -22.50 6.61 -2.23
C ILE A 180 -21.85 5.22 -2.18
N VAL A 181 -21.12 4.86 -3.24
CA VAL A 181 -20.29 3.65 -3.29
C VAL A 181 -18.88 4.01 -2.86
N LYS A 182 -18.52 3.68 -1.61
CA LYS A 182 -17.19 3.92 -1.04
C LYS A 182 -16.25 2.78 -1.37
N PRO A 183 -14.97 3.08 -1.77
CA PRO A 183 -13.94 2.06 -1.85
C PRO A 183 -13.71 1.39 -0.49
N ASP A 184 -13.47 0.08 -0.50
CA ASP A 184 -13.05 -0.69 0.68
C ASP A 184 -11.57 -0.42 0.99
N VAL A 185 -11.24 0.84 1.18
CA VAL A 185 -9.91 1.34 1.53
C VAL A 185 -10.03 2.13 2.82
N VAL A 186 -9.15 1.83 3.78
CA VAL A 186 -9.09 2.54 5.05
C VAL A 186 -8.51 3.93 4.83
N LEU A 187 -9.31 4.94 5.11
CA LEU A 187 -8.91 6.35 5.03
C LEU A 187 -8.28 6.82 6.34
N TYR A 188 -7.48 7.89 6.30
CA TYR A 188 -7.01 8.52 7.53
C TYR A 188 -8.20 8.91 8.42
N GLY A 189 -8.13 8.53 9.70
CA GLY A 189 -9.22 8.72 10.66
C GLY A 189 -10.19 7.54 10.76
N GLU A 190 -10.05 6.52 9.90
CA GLU A 190 -10.79 5.25 10.03
C GLU A 190 -9.97 4.20 10.78
N GLY A 191 -10.66 3.28 11.46
CA GLY A 191 -10.05 2.11 12.09
C GLY A 191 -9.74 1.02 11.07
N LEU A 192 -8.71 0.22 11.36
CA LEU A 192 -8.46 -1.02 10.60
C LEU A 192 -9.50 -2.08 10.99
N ASP A 193 -9.76 -3.00 10.07
CA ASP A 193 -10.62 -4.16 10.34
C ASP A 193 -10.00 -5.06 11.42
N GLN A 194 -10.77 -5.29 12.49
CA GLN A 194 -10.29 -6.00 13.68
C GLN A 194 -9.98 -7.47 13.39
N ASP A 195 -10.82 -8.12 12.60
CA ASP A 195 -10.63 -9.54 12.25
C ASP A 195 -9.34 -9.71 11.41
N THR A 196 -9.10 -8.81 10.47
CA THR A 196 -7.86 -8.80 9.65
C THR A 196 -6.63 -8.59 10.52
N ILE A 197 -6.69 -7.66 11.51
CA ILE A 197 -5.59 -7.42 12.46
C ILE A 197 -5.29 -8.68 13.26
N GLU A 198 -6.30 -9.33 13.83
CA GLU A 198 -6.15 -10.51 14.69
C GLU A 198 -5.59 -11.70 13.91
N GLN A 199 -6.06 -11.92 12.70
CA GLN A 199 -5.53 -12.97 11.81
C GLN A 199 -4.08 -12.69 11.42
N ALA A 200 -3.74 -11.45 11.02
CA ALA A 200 -2.38 -11.04 10.70
C ALA A 200 -1.43 -11.18 11.90
N ALA A 201 -1.86 -10.75 13.09
CA ALA A 201 -1.08 -10.88 14.33
C ALA A 201 -0.85 -12.35 14.69
N THR A 202 -1.86 -13.20 14.51
CA THR A 202 -1.76 -14.65 14.74
C THR A 202 -0.79 -15.31 13.77
N ALA A 203 -0.84 -14.93 12.49
CA ALA A 203 0.11 -15.44 11.50
C ALA A 203 1.56 -15.03 11.85
N ILE A 204 1.78 -13.76 12.21
CA ILE A 204 3.08 -13.24 12.62
C ILE A 204 3.59 -13.94 13.89
N TYR A 205 2.71 -14.19 14.88
CA TYR A 205 3.07 -14.89 16.11
C TYR A 205 3.55 -16.31 15.86
N ASN A 206 2.95 -17.01 14.91
CA ASN A 206 3.25 -18.40 14.57
C ASN A 206 4.42 -18.53 13.56
N ALA A 207 4.96 -17.43 13.06
CA ALA A 207 6.04 -17.45 12.08
C ALA A 207 7.38 -17.91 12.71
N ASP A 208 8.12 -18.77 12.01
CA ASP A 208 9.51 -19.11 12.33
C ASP A 208 10.52 -18.22 11.58
N LEU A 209 10.05 -17.56 10.51
CA LEU A 209 10.78 -16.53 9.76
C LEU A 209 9.81 -15.38 9.40
N LEU A 210 10.09 -14.18 9.87
CA LEU A 210 9.39 -12.98 9.48
C LEU A 210 10.27 -12.15 8.54
N ILE A 211 9.78 -11.94 7.31
CA ILE A 211 10.43 -11.06 6.33
C ILE A 211 9.59 -9.80 6.21
N VAL A 212 10.18 -8.65 6.47
CA VAL A 212 9.55 -7.34 6.34
C VAL A 212 10.20 -6.62 5.17
N GLY A 213 9.40 -6.12 4.24
CA GLY A 213 9.94 -5.50 3.04
C GLY A 213 9.14 -4.33 2.48
N GLY A 214 9.85 -3.35 1.90
CA GLY A 214 9.23 -2.23 1.18
C GLY A 214 8.32 -1.36 2.04
N THR A 215 8.65 -1.17 3.32
CA THR A 215 7.87 -0.32 4.24
C THR A 215 8.77 0.46 5.18
N SER A 216 8.44 1.73 5.41
CA SER A 216 9.14 2.58 6.37
C SER A 216 8.87 2.21 7.83
N LEU A 217 7.86 1.37 8.10
CA LEU A 217 7.41 1.00 9.44
C LEU A 217 7.01 2.18 10.34
N THR A 218 6.51 3.25 9.73
CA THR A 218 6.09 4.49 10.44
C THR A 218 4.57 4.65 10.52
N VAL A 219 3.80 3.84 9.78
CA VAL A 219 2.33 3.93 9.73
C VAL A 219 1.72 3.01 10.78
N TYR A 220 1.16 3.61 11.83
CA TYR A 220 0.46 2.88 12.89
C TYR A 220 -1.06 2.87 12.62
N PRO A 221 -1.79 1.80 13.03
CA PRO A 221 -1.32 0.69 13.88
C PRO A 221 -0.59 -0.45 13.15
N ALA A 222 -0.59 -0.47 11.81
CA ALA A 222 -0.04 -1.58 11.00
C ALA A 222 1.43 -1.92 11.37
N ALA A 223 2.32 -0.93 11.47
CA ALA A 223 3.72 -1.15 11.86
C ALA A 223 3.88 -1.84 13.23
N GLY A 224 2.91 -1.65 14.13
CA GLY A 224 2.90 -2.27 15.46
C GLY A 224 2.76 -3.78 15.45
N LEU A 225 2.24 -4.38 14.36
CA LEU A 225 2.02 -5.83 14.26
C LEU A 225 3.33 -6.63 14.32
N ILE A 226 4.46 -6.06 13.90
CA ILE A 226 5.77 -6.73 13.99
C ILE A 226 6.10 -7.14 15.43
N ARG A 227 5.58 -6.43 16.43
CA ARG A 227 5.80 -6.73 17.85
C ARG A 227 5.21 -8.06 18.31
N TYR A 228 4.30 -8.66 17.54
CA TYR A 228 3.74 -9.99 17.83
C TYR A 228 4.72 -11.11 17.45
N TYR A 229 5.72 -10.84 16.63
CA TYR A 229 6.72 -11.85 16.26
C TYR A 229 7.51 -12.32 17.49
N ARG A 230 7.65 -13.65 17.61
CA ARG A 230 8.34 -14.32 18.73
C ARG A 230 9.51 -15.19 18.26
N GLY A 231 9.71 -15.29 16.96
CA GLY A 231 10.79 -16.07 16.37
C GLY A 231 12.17 -15.42 16.53
N LYS A 232 13.18 -16.06 15.95
CA LYS A 232 14.59 -15.62 16.03
C LYS A 232 15.18 -15.24 14.67
N ARG A 233 14.33 -15.08 13.65
CA ARG A 233 14.76 -14.81 12.26
C ARG A 233 13.91 -13.66 11.69
N LEU A 234 14.18 -12.45 12.18
CA LEU A 234 13.59 -11.21 11.61
C LEU A 234 14.51 -10.70 10.52
N VAL A 235 13.98 -10.58 9.30
CA VAL A 235 14.68 -10.03 8.13
C VAL A 235 13.99 -8.72 7.72
N LEU A 236 14.77 -7.67 7.51
CA LEU A 236 14.31 -6.42 6.92
C LEU A 236 14.95 -6.22 5.55
N ILE A 237 14.12 -5.89 4.56
CA ILE A 237 14.54 -5.56 3.19
C ILE A 237 13.90 -4.23 2.83
N ASN A 238 14.62 -3.13 2.99
CA ASN A 238 14.12 -1.80 2.69
C ASN A 238 15.29 -0.87 2.30
N ARG A 239 15.11 -0.06 1.25
CA ARG A 239 16.17 0.82 0.75
C ARG A 239 16.66 1.80 1.82
N ASP A 240 15.71 2.43 2.51
CA ASP A 240 16.01 3.36 3.60
C ASP A 240 16.06 2.61 4.94
N GLU A 241 16.79 3.18 5.89
CA GLU A 241 16.81 2.71 7.27
C GLU A 241 15.41 2.77 7.89
N THR A 242 15.12 1.82 8.77
CA THR A 242 13.87 1.76 9.51
C THR A 242 14.10 1.78 11.01
N PRO A 243 13.12 2.18 11.83
CA PRO A 243 13.24 2.13 13.29
C PRO A 243 13.47 0.73 13.86
N TYR A 244 13.34 -0.31 13.05
CA TYR A 244 13.46 -1.72 13.45
C TYR A 244 14.78 -2.37 13.00
N ASP A 245 15.67 -1.68 12.27
CA ASP A 245 16.91 -2.24 11.76
C ASP A 245 17.78 -2.84 12.88
N SER A 246 17.86 -2.14 14.03
CA SER A 246 18.63 -2.63 15.20
C SER A 246 18.04 -3.87 15.87
N GLN A 247 16.79 -4.19 15.61
CA GLN A 247 16.08 -5.36 16.16
C GLN A 247 16.10 -6.54 15.21
N ALA A 248 16.40 -6.31 13.91
CA ALA A 248 16.44 -7.35 12.91
C ALA A 248 17.72 -8.20 13.00
N ASN A 249 17.58 -9.47 12.68
CA ASN A 249 18.72 -10.38 12.63
C ASN A 249 19.47 -10.28 11.29
N LEU A 250 18.81 -9.79 10.25
CA LEU A 250 19.37 -9.61 8.92
C LEU A 250 18.71 -8.40 8.25
N VAL A 251 19.52 -7.46 7.77
CA VAL A 251 19.06 -6.24 7.12
C VAL A 251 19.69 -6.12 5.74
N PHE A 252 18.86 -5.78 4.74
CA PHE A 252 19.24 -5.49 3.36
C PHE A 252 18.73 -4.09 3.00
N HIS A 253 19.60 -3.27 2.41
CA HIS A 253 19.25 -1.97 1.82
C HIS A 253 19.23 -1.99 0.29
N GLU A 254 19.18 -3.17 -0.28
CA GLU A 254 18.97 -3.43 -1.68
C GLU A 254 17.46 -3.46 -2.02
N SER A 255 17.13 -3.42 -3.31
CA SER A 255 15.75 -3.54 -3.75
C SER A 255 15.17 -4.94 -3.46
N LEU A 256 13.85 -5.01 -3.24
CA LEU A 256 13.19 -6.30 -3.00
C LEU A 256 13.39 -7.27 -4.16
N GLY A 257 13.29 -6.78 -5.40
CA GLY A 257 13.47 -7.62 -6.58
C GLY A 257 14.87 -8.18 -6.73
N GLU A 258 15.93 -7.46 -6.34
CA GLU A 258 17.29 -7.97 -6.31
C GLU A 258 17.46 -9.10 -5.31
N ILE A 259 16.83 -9.00 -4.14
CA ILE A 259 16.89 -10.05 -3.12
C ILE A 259 16.00 -11.24 -3.51
N PHE A 260 14.72 -10.99 -3.82
CA PHE A 260 13.77 -12.04 -4.16
C PHE A 260 14.08 -12.75 -5.49
N GLY A 261 14.72 -12.06 -6.43
CA GLY A 261 15.19 -12.67 -7.68
C GLY A 261 16.28 -13.73 -7.49
N GLN A 262 16.90 -13.77 -6.30
CA GLN A 262 17.89 -14.78 -5.93
C GLN A 262 17.31 -15.92 -5.08
N LEU A 263 16.07 -15.82 -4.62
CA LEU A 263 15.38 -16.79 -3.76
C LEU A 263 14.43 -17.68 -4.57
#